data_ae821e05b214a74082d51edc09f38a10
#
_entry.id   ae821e05b214a74082d51edc09f38a10
#
_cell.length_a   1.000
_cell.length_b   1.000
_cell.length_c   1.000
_cell.angle_alpha   90.00
_cell.angle_beta   90.00
_cell.angle_gamma   90.00
#
_symmetry.space_group_name_H-M   'P 1'
#
loop_
_entity.id
_entity.type
_entity.pdbx_description
1 polymer ?
#
loop_
_entity_poly.entity_id
_entity_poly.type
_entity_poly.pdbx_seq_one_letter_code
_entity_poly.pdbx_strand_id
1 'polypeptide(L)'
;MKTLEELWYGNISPFEQCNRVDKELKELMKLVVRNREDLNGTLTEKQKETLEKYEDCSNEMHSITEREAFAYGFRLGVRLMAEAFLPPIGEEE
;
A
#
# COMPACT_ATOMS: atom_id res chain seq x y z
N MET A 1 -26.05 7.06 -6.47
CA MET A 1 -25.12 6.19 -5.73
C MET A 1 -24.06 7.00 -5.05
N LYS A 2 -24.11 7.02 -3.74
CA LYS A 2 -23.25 7.89 -2.94
C LYS A 2 -21.74 7.64 -3.17
N THR A 3 -21.32 6.38 -3.29
CA THR A 3 -19.92 6.04 -3.49
C THR A 3 -19.38 6.56 -4.82
N LEU A 4 -20.15 6.45 -5.88
CA LEU A 4 -19.75 6.96 -7.19
C LEU A 4 -19.68 8.50 -7.18
N GLU A 5 -20.59 9.16 -6.47
CA GLU A 5 -20.55 10.60 -6.32
C GLU A 5 -19.28 11.03 -5.57
N GLU A 6 -18.95 10.35 -4.48
CA GLU A 6 -17.75 10.63 -3.72
C GLU A 6 -16.48 10.44 -4.55
N LEU A 7 -16.46 9.38 -5.37
CA LEU A 7 -15.34 9.13 -6.28
C LEU A 7 -15.24 10.26 -7.33
N TRP A 8 -16.39 10.64 -7.90
CA TRP A 8 -16.43 11.69 -8.92
C TRP A 8 -15.88 13.01 -8.39
N TYR A 9 -16.24 13.38 -7.17
CA TYR A 9 -15.78 14.62 -6.55
C TYR A 9 -14.39 14.54 -5.92
N GLY A 10 -13.71 13.40 -6.05
CA GLY A 10 -12.36 13.24 -5.53
C GLY A 10 -12.28 13.03 -4.03
N ASN A 11 -13.39 12.65 -3.40
CA ASN A 11 -13.45 12.45 -1.95
C ASN A 11 -13.03 11.04 -1.52
N ILE A 12 -12.78 10.16 -2.47
CA ILE A 12 -12.26 8.82 -2.21
C ILE A 12 -10.85 8.75 -2.78
N SER A 13 -9.87 8.57 -1.90
CA SER A 13 -8.48 8.37 -2.30
C SER A 13 -7.98 7.09 -1.64
N PRO A 14 -7.87 5.99 -2.39
CA PRO A 14 -7.32 4.75 -1.85
C PRO A 14 -5.93 4.92 -1.25
N PHE A 15 -5.10 5.74 -1.88
CA PHE A 15 -3.76 6.02 -1.37
C PHE A 15 -3.80 6.62 0.03
N GLU A 16 -4.61 7.66 0.23
CA GLU A 16 -4.73 8.31 1.53
C GLU A 16 -5.39 7.40 2.58
N GLN A 17 -6.42 6.66 2.17
CA GLN A 17 -7.11 5.75 3.09
C GLN A 17 -6.23 4.57 3.51
N CYS A 18 -5.46 4.02 2.59
CA CYS A 18 -4.55 2.91 2.89
C CYS A 18 -3.34 3.33 3.72
N ASN A 19 -3.04 4.63 3.74
CA ASN A 19 -1.93 5.16 4.52
C ASN A 19 -2.34 5.66 5.91
N ARG A 20 -3.57 5.38 6.33
CA ARG A 20 -4.00 5.67 7.70
C ARG A 20 -3.22 4.81 8.67
N VAL A 21 -2.73 5.46 9.72
CA VAL A 21 -1.89 4.81 10.71
C VAL A 21 -2.72 4.50 11.94
N ASP A 22 -2.88 3.21 12.26
CA ASP A 22 -3.48 2.80 13.50
C ASP A 22 -2.45 2.86 14.64
N LYS A 23 -2.89 2.58 15.88
CA LYS A 23 -2.04 2.67 17.06
C LYS A 23 -0.86 1.69 17.00
N GLU A 24 -1.11 0.46 16.58
CA GLU A 24 -0.08 -0.57 16.49
C GLU A 24 0.99 -0.21 15.47
N LEU A 25 0.57 0.22 14.28
CA LEU A 25 1.47 0.65 13.23
C LEU A 25 2.30 1.86 13.66
N LYS A 26 1.66 2.80 14.35
CA LYS A 26 2.32 4.00 14.87
C LYS A 26 3.44 3.66 15.84
N GLU A 27 3.21 2.70 16.74
CA GLU A 27 4.23 2.25 17.68
C GLU A 27 5.40 1.56 16.96
N LEU A 28 5.10 0.74 15.95
CA LEU A 28 6.14 0.10 15.14
C LEU A 28 6.96 1.13 14.35
N MET A 29 6.32 2.16 13.84
CA MET A 29 7.02 3.23 13.11
C MET A 29 8.01 3.97 14.02
N LYS A 30 7.66 4.20 15.28
CA LYS A 30 8.57 4.80 16.26
C LYS A 30 9.78 3.90 16.50
N LEU A 31 9.56 2.59 16.59
CA LEU A 31 10.64 1.63 16.77
C LEU A 31 11.57 1.57 15.55
N VAL A 32 11.01 1.63 14.36
CA VAL A 32 11.78 1.65 13.11
C VAL A 32 12.69 2.88 13.09
N VAL A 33 12.16 4.05 13.40
CA VAL A 33 12.92 5.30 13.41
C VAL A 33 14.04 5.22 14.45
N ARG A 34 13.73 4.77 15.67
CA ARG A 34 14.72 4.67 16.75
C ARG A 34 15.84 3.70 16.37
N ASN A 35 15.50 2.53 15.86
CA ASN A 35 16.50 1.52 15.49
C ASN A 35 17.38 2.01 14.35
N ARG A 36 16.80 2.74 13.40
CA ARG A 36 17.57 3.35 12.31
C ARG A 36 18.54 4.40 12.82
N GLU A 37 18.11 5.24 13.74
CA GLU A 37 18.97 6.25 14.34
C GLU A 37 20.12 5.62 15.12
N ASP A 38 19.83 4.58 15.90
CA ASP A 38 20.85 3.84 16.66
C ASP A 38 21.89 3.23 15.71
N LEU A 39 21.43 2.58 14.65
CA LEU A 39 22.32 2.02 13.63
C LEU A 39 23.16 3.11 12.96
N ASN A 40 22.54 4.19 12.57
CA ASN A 40 23.19 5.29 11.86
C ASN A 40 24.35 5.88 12.69
N GLY A 41 24.17 5.92 14.02
CA GLY A 41 25.21 6.40 14.93
C GLY A 41 26.46 5.52 14.99
N THR A 42 26.39 4.28 14.53
CA THR A 42 27.52 3.33 14.53
C THR A 42 28.19 3.21 13.16
N LEU A 43 27.67 3.85 12.12
CA LEU A 43 28.14 3.70 10.76
C LEU A 43 29.17 4.76 10.38
N THR A 44 30.09 4.39 9.48
CA THR A 44 30.98 5.34 8.82
C THR A 44 30.19 6.17 7.81
N GLU A 45 30.77 7.26 7.33
CA GLU A 45 30.11 8.10 6.32
C GLU A 45 29.79 7.32 5.04
N LYS A 46 30.69 6.44 4.62
CA LYS A 46 30.46 5.60 3.46
C LYS A 46 29.33 4.60 3.68
N GLN A 47 29.26 4.03 4.87
CA GLN A 47 28.19 3.09 5.22
C GLN A 47 26.84 3.81 5.31
N LYS A 48 26.79 5.03 5.82
CA LYS A 48 25.58 5.85 5.83
C LYS A 48 25.07 6.12 4.43
N GLU A 49 25.98 6.42 3.50
CA GLU A 49 25.63 6.62 2.10
C GLU A 49 25.02 5.37 1.49
N THR A 50 25.60 4.22 1.76
CA THR A 50 25.07 2.93 1.26
C THR A 50 23.70 2.63 1.86
N LEU A 51 23.51 2.90 3.15
CA LEU A 51 22.23 2.72 3.83
C LEU A 51 21.15 3.59 3.19
N GLU A 52 21.49 4.85 2.91
CA GLU A 52 20.56 5.79 2.26
C GLU A 52 20.14 5.29 0.88
N LYS A 53 21.10 4.80 0.09
CA LYS A 53 20.80 4.21 -1.22
C LYS A 53 19.88 2.99 -1.10
N TYR A 54 20.15 2.15 -0.11
CA TYR A 54 19.30 0.99 0.16
C TYR A 54 17.88 1.41 0.50
N GLU A 55 17.73 2.39 1.39
CA GLU A 55 16.41 2.88 1.78
C GLU A 55 15.64 3.48 0.60
N ASP A 56 16.32 4.25 -0.25
CA ASP A 56 15.71 4.85 -1.43
C ASP A 56 15.17 3.78 -2.38
N CYS A 57 15.98 2.76 -2.66
CA CYS A 57 15.56 1.65 -3.52
C CYS A 57 14.44 0.84 -2.88
N SER A 58 14.53 0.59 -1.58
CA SER A 58 13.52 -0.16 -0.84
C SER A 58 12.17 0.58 -0.85
N ASN A 59 12.19 1.90 -0.64
CA ASN A 59 10.99 2.73 -0.66
C ASN A 59 10.35 2.74 -2.05
N GLU A 60 11.16 2.82 -3.08
CA GLU A 60 10.68 2.75 -4.47
C GLU A 60 10.04 1.40 -4.76
N MET A 61 10.69 0.32 -4.35
CA MET A 61 10.17 -1.04 -4.49
C MET A 61 8.82 -1.18 -3.78
N HIS A 62 8.72 -0.70 -2.53
CA HIS A 62 7.48 -0.77 -1.77
C HIS A 62 6.36 0.03 -2.43
N SER A 63 6.67 1.20 -2.97
CA SER A 63 5.70 2.02 -3.69
C SER A 63 5.10 1.26 -4.88
N ILE A 64 5.94 0.56 -5.63
CA ILE A 64 5.51 -0.25 -6.77
C ILE A 64 4.66 -1.43 -6.30
N THR A 65 5.12 -2.16 -5.29
CA THR A 65 4.39 -3.35 -4.80
C THR A 65 3.05 -2.97 -4.18
N GLU A 66 2.96 -1.84 -3.48
CA GLU A 66 1.70 -1.35 -2.93
C GLU A 66 0.70 -1.03 -4.04
N ARG A 67 1.16 -0.37 -5.10
CA ARG A 67 0.32 -0.07 -6.26
C ARG A 67 -0.17 -1.33 -6.95
N GLU A 68 0.72 -2.30 -7.14
CA GLU A 68 0.37 -3.58 -7.76
C GLU A 68 -0.60 -4.38 -6.88
N ALA A 69 -0.41 -4.38 -5.57
CA ALA A 69 -1.30 -5.04 -4.63
C ALA A 69 -2.70 -4.43 -4.69
N PHE A 70 -2.78 -3.11 -4.75
CA PHE A 70 -4.07 -2.42 -4.89
C PHE A 70 -4.77 -2.82 -6.20
N ALA A 71 -4.04 -2.81 -7.31
CA ALA A 71 -4.60 -3.16 -8.61
C ALA A 71 -5.09 -4.61 -8.64
N TYR A 72 -4.31 -5.52 -8.05
CA TYR A 72 -4.68 -6.92 -7.96
C TYR A 72 -5.96 -7.11 -7.12
N GLY A 73 -6.00 -6.48 -5.95
CA GLY A 73 -7.16 -6.58 -5.06
C GLY A 73 -8.43 -6.04 -5.71
N PHE A 74 -8.31 -4.93 -6.42
CA PHE A 74 -9.43 -4.35 -7.14
C PHE A 74 -9.95 -5.29 -8.23
N ARG A 75 -9.05 -5.83 -9.05
CA ARG A 75 -9.42 -6.77 -10.12
C ARG A 75 -10.06 -8.03 -9.56
N LEU A 76 -9.49 -8.56 -8.49
CA LEU A 76 -10.03 -9.74 -7.83
C LEU A 76 -11.44 -9.48 -7.31
N GLY A 77 -11.64 -8.35 -6.64
CA GLY A 77 -12.95 -7.96 -6.13
C GLY A 77 -13.99 -7.85 -7.24
N VAL A 78 -13.63 -7.22 -8.35
CA VAL A 78 -14.52 -7.09 -9.50
C VAL A 78 -14.89 -8.47 -10.08
N ARG A 79 -13.91 -9.35 -10.22
CA ARG A 79 -14.17 -10.70 -10.75
C ARG A 79 -15.07 -11.52 -9.82
N LEU A 80 -14.82 -11.43 -8.51
CA LEU A 80 -15.65 -12.12 -7.54
C LEU A 80 -17.11 -11.63 -7.60
N MET A 81 -17.29 -10.32 -7.69
CA MET A 81 -18.63 -9.74 -7.80
C MET A 81 -19.30 -10.14 -9.12
N ALA A 82 -18.57 -10.12 -10.21
CA ALA A 82 -19.12 -10.53 -11.52
C ALA A 82 -19.58 -11.99 -11.49
N GLU A 83 -18.78 -12.87 -10.91
CA GLU A 83 -19.14 -14.29 -10.79
C GLU A 83 -20.34 -14.50 -9.86
N ALA A 84 -20.48 -13.67 -8.83
CA ALA A 84 -21.60 -13.76 -7.90
C ALA A 84 -22.93 -13.35 -8.55
N PHE A 85 -22.89 -12.41 -9.49
CA PHE A 85 -24.09 -11.86 -10.11
C PHE A 85 -24.32 -12.34 -11.53
N LEU A 86 -23.33 -12.92 -12.19
CA LEU A 86 -23.47 -13.46 -13.53
C LEU A 86 -23.50 -14.98 -13.46
N PRO A 87 -24.58 -15.62 -13.94
CA PRO A 87 -24.62 -17.08 -13.95
C PRO A 87 -23.58 -17.64 -14.94
N PRO A 88 -23.07 -18.86 -14.69
CA PRO A 88 -22.21 -19.53 -15.66
C PRO A 88 -22.87 -19.68 -17.01
N ILE A 89 -22.09 -19.72 -18.07
CA ILE A 89 -22.59 -19.97 -19.41
C ILE A 89 -23.30 -21.33 -19.45
N GLY A 90 -24.53 -21.36 -19.96
CA GLY A 90 -25.34 -22.57 -19.99
C GLY A 90 -26.41 -22.63 -18.92
N GLU A 91 -26.31 -21.83 -17.85
CA GLU A 91 -27.35 -21.71 -16.82
C GLU A 91 -28.27 -20.52 -17.09
N GLU A 92 -27.95 -19.72 -18.06
CA GLU A 92 -28.72 -18.53 -18.45
C GLU A 92 -29.97 -18.86 -19.22
N GLU A 93 -30.10 -20.08 -19.63
CA GLU A 93 -31.27 -20.58 -20.39
C GLU A 93 -32.46 -20.85 -19.46
#